data_81746094a5ac34f83c08ebd1bb948e95
#
_entry.id   81746094a5ac34f83c08ebd1bb948e95
#
_cell.length_a   1.000
_cell.length_b   1.000
_cell.length_c   1.000
_cell.angle_alpha   90.00
_cell.angle_beta   90.00
_cell.angle_gamma   90.00
#
_symmetry.space_group_name_H-M   'P 1'
#
loop_
_entity.id
_entity.type
_entity.pdbx_description
1 polymer ?
#
loop_
_entity_poly.entity_id
_entity_poly.type
_entity_poly.pdbx_seq_one_letter_code
_entity_poly.pdbx_strand_id
1 'polypeptide(L)'
;LHFPLFCGKLSKLIVDYRGGEREIKEEKRSMGSVQTITERVIGNVEQVIIGKHEAVERTLLALICQGHVLIEDVPGVGKTMLAKATARSVGCSFKRIQFTPDLLPSDVTGVSVYNQKTQEFQFRAGPVMAQIVLTDEINRATPKTQSSLLEAMEERQVTVDGTTYLMPKPFMVMATQNPIEYEGTFPLPEAQLDRFMLRISLGHPSAEDEIRILDSQQFSHPIEKIAQVVSVNELLAAQEEIKNIYVDPSVKEYIVALVNATRAHPDVYLGASPRGSLGLYRTGQALAAIRNRDYVIPDDIKALAQEVLAHRVIVSPSARIRNVDARAIVEEVLQSVPVPGSRVRP
;
A
#
# COMPACT_ATOMS: atom_id res chain seq x y z
N LEU A 1 43.56 30.83 9.48
CA LEU A 1 42.76 29.64 9.23
C LEU A 1 41.28 30.04 9.17
N HIS A 2 40.80 30.28 7.93
CA HIS A 2 39.42 30.68 7.66
C HIS A 2 38.54 29.46 7.38
N PHE A 3 37.44 29.35 8.11
CA PHE A 3 36.30 28.52 7.72
C PHE A 3 35.21 29.42 7.13
N PRO A 4 34.59 29.08 5.99
CA PRO A 4 33.44 29.83 5.50
C PRO A 4 32.14 29.25 6.09
N LEU A 5 31.36 30.17 6.66
CA LEU A 5 29.99 30.01 7.12
C LEU A 5 29.06 29.76 5.90
N PHE A 6 28.37 28.61 5.89
CA PHE A 6 27.24 28.38 5.01
C PHE A 6 25.98 29.03 5.58
N CYS A 7 25.51 30.07 4.93
CA CYS A 7 24.31 30.82 5.25
C CYS A 7 23.11 30.14 4.60
N GLY A 8 22.30 29.39 5.38
CA GLY A 8 21.01 28.87 4.95
C GLY A 8 19.95 29.97 4.99
N LYS A 9 19.19 30.11 3.95
CA LYS A 9 18.11 31.09 3.77
C LYS A 9 17.02 30.94 4.83
N LEU A 10 16.98 31.83 5.78
CA LEU A 10 15.83 32.14 6.62
C LEU A 10 14.86 33.02 5.79
N SER A 11 13.65 32.52 5.56
CA SER A 11 12.57 33.30 5.00
C SER A 11 12.20 34.43 5.97
N LYS A 12 12.18 35.66 5.44
CA LYS A 12 11.89 36.90 6.17
C LYS A 12 10.47 36.88 6.74
N LEU A 13 10.35 36.95 8.08
CA LEU A 13 9.17 37.47 8.74
C LEU A 13 9.13 38.98 8.51
N ILE A 14 8.19 39.47 7.74
CA ILE A 14 7.83 40.92 7.74
C ILE A 14 6.79 41.07 8.83
N VAL A 15 7.18 41.73 9.92
CA VAL A 15 6.26 42.18 10.97
C VAL A 15 5.87 43.61 10.64
N ASP A 16 4.64 43.79 10.17
CA ASP A 16 4.05 45.11 10.00
C ASP A 16 3.27 45.50 11.27
N TYR A 17 3.76 46.54 11.98
CA TYR A 17 3.14 47.06 13.18
C TYR A 17 2.20 48.20 12.81
N ARG A 18 0.90 47.93 12.68
CA ARG A 18 -0.14 48.98 12.82
C ARG A 18 -1.42 48.40 13.42
N GLY A 19 -1.77 48.86 14.62
CA GLY A 19 -3.12 48.92 15.16
C GLY A 19 -3.65 47.57 15.69
N GLY A 20 -3.72 47.50 17.03
CA GLY A 20 -4.26 46.47 17.87
C GLY A 20 -5.46 45.69 17.35
N GLU A 21 -5.21 44.47 17.00
CA GLU A 21 -5.98 43.27 17.18
C GLU A 21 -5.15 42.16 16.54
N ARG A 22 -4.64 41.25 17.38
CA ARG A 22 -3.95 40.05 16.87
C ARG A 22 -4.99 39.13 16.26
N GLU A 23 -5.27 39.26 14.97
CA GLU A 23 -5.70 38.12 14.20
C GLU A 23 -4.49 37.20 14.04
N ILE A 24 -4.41 36.20 14.89
CA ILE A 24 -3.64 35.02 14.64
C ILE A 24 -4.38 34.33 13.47
N LYS A 25 -4.02 34.66 12.24
CA LYS A 25 -4.26 33.78 11.10
C LYS A 25 -3.40 32.55 11.32
N GLU A 26 -3.87 31.65 12.18
CA GLU A 26 -3.57 30.25 12.02
C GLU A 26 -3.96 29.91 10.58
N GLU A 27 -2.97 29.81 9.68
CA GLU A 27 -3.13 28.97 8.52
C GLU A 27 -3.46 27.57 9.11
N LYS A 28 -4.76 27.33 9.30
CA LYS A 28 -5.30 25.98 9.38
C LYS A 28 -4.92 25.34 8.05
N ARG A 29 -3.72 24.76 7.98
CA ARG A 29 -3.37 23.75 6.97
C ARG A 29 -4.50 22.73 7.06
N SER A 30 -5.37 22.76 6.08
CA SER A 30 -6.61 22.03 6.07
C SER A 30 -6.28 20.54 6.10
N MET A 31 -6.45 19.90 7.26
CA MET A 31 -6.49 18.42 7.35
C MET A 31 -7.56 17.80 6.45
N GLY A 32 -8.46 18.61 5.90
CA GLY A 32 -9.34 18.25 4.80
C GLY A 32 -8.64 17.83 3.52
N SER A 33 -7.31 17.98 3.40
CA SER A 33 -6.61 17.62 2.18
C SER A 33 -6.56 16.10 1.95
N VAL A 34 -6.17 15.29 2.94
CA VAL A 34 -6.08 13.82 2.78
C VAL A 34 -7.47 13.22 2.57
N GLN A 35 -8.45 13.59 3.38
CA GLN A 35 -9.84 13.16 3.22
C GLN A 35 -10.36 13.54 1.82
N THR A 36 -10.26 14.81 1.44
CA THR A 36 -10.77 15.31 0.16
C THR A 36 -10.10 14.62 -1.03
N ILE A 37 -8.77 14.41 -0.97
CA ILE A 37 -8.02 13.67 -1.98
C ILE A 37 -8.56 12.24 -2.10
N THR A 38 -8.74 11.58 -0.95
CA THR A 38 -9.21 10.19 -0.90
C THR A 38 -10.63 10.06 -1.44
N GLU A 39 -11.56 10.91 -1.02
CA GLU A 39 -12.95 10.90 -1.51
C GLU A 39 -13.03 11.12 -3.02
N ARG A 40 -12.24 12.06 -3.56
CA ARG A 40 -12.18 12.32 -5.02
C ARG A 40 -11.67 11.10 -5.78
N VAL A 41 -10.64 10.43 -5.28
CA VAL A 41 -10.07 9.25 -5.95
C VAL A 41 -10.99 8.06 -5.81
N ILE A 42 -11.55 7.79 -4.62
CA ILE A 42 -12.52 6.70 -4.40
C ILE A 42 -13.71 6.87 -5.36
N GLY A 43 -14.37 8.03 -5.35
CA GLY A 43 -15.53 8.27 -6.20
C GLY A 43 -15.23 8.16 -7.70
N ASN A 44 -13.98 8.42 -8.13
CA ASN A 44 -13.57 8.25 -9.51
C ASN A 44 -13.28 6.76 -9.84
N VAL A 45 -12.61 6.04 -8.95
CA VAL A 45 -12.28 4.61 -9.11
C VAL A 45 -13.56 3.75 -9.06
N GLU A 46 -14.53 4.09 -8.23
CA GLU A 46 -15.80 3.36 -8.08
C GLU A 46 -16.72 3.45 -9.31
N GLN A 47 -16.47 4.40 -10.23
CA GLN A 47 -17.12 4.39 -11.54
C GLN A 47 -16.70 3.18 -12.39
N VAL A 48 -15.53 2.59 -12.08
CA VAL A 48 -14.97 1.43 -12.78
C VAL A 48 -15.10 0.15 -11.94
N ILE A 49 -14.89 0.28 -10.61
CA ILE A 49 -14.87 -0.83 -9.64
C ILE A 49 -16.12 -0.75 -8.78
N ILE A 50 -17.20 -1.34 -9.29
CA ILE A 50 -18.53 -1.24 -8.68
C ILE A 50 -18.63 -2.18 -7.46
N GLY A 51 -19.18 -1.69 -6.34
CA GLY A 51 -19.51 -2.49 -5.15
C GLY A 51 -18.31 -2.94 -4.31
N LYS A 52 -17.10 -2.36 -4.51
CA LYS A 52 -15.87 -2.77 -3.83
C LYS A 52 -15.21 -1.61 -3.06
N HIS A 53 -16.01 -0.81 -2.38
CA HIS A 53 -15.57 0.38 -1.65
C HIS A 53 -14.36 0.10 -0.75
N GLU A 54 -14.45 -0.95 0.07
CA GLU A 54 -13.38 -1.30 1.00
C GLU A 54 -12.05 -1.63 0.29
N ALA A 55 -12.08 -2.42 -0.78
CA ALA A 55 -10.86 -2.75 -1.54
C ALA A 55 -10.24 -1.50 -2.19
N VAL A 56 -11.06 -0.56 -2.67
CA VAL A 56 -10.62 0.73 -3.21
C VAL A 56 -10.01 1.57 -2.10
N GLU A 57 -10.67 1.73 -0.95
CA GLU A 57 -10.16 2.46 0.22
C GLU A 57 -8.82 1.88 0.71
N ARG A 58 -8.71 0.54 0.86
CA ARG A 58 -7.48 -0.13 1.28
C ARG A 58 -6.33 0.05 0.27
N THR A 59 -6.64 0.05 -1.03
CA THR A 59 -5.64 0.31 -2.07
C THR A 59 -5.09 1.73 -1.97
N LEU A 60 -5.95 2.72 -1.77
CA LEU A 60 -5.53 4.11 -1.59
C LEU A 60 -4.79 4.32 -0.28
N LEU A 61 -5.26 3.70 0.80
CA LEU A 61 -4.58 3.73 2.09
C LEU A 61 -3.14 3.22 1.96
N ALA A 62 -2.93 2.10 1.28
CA ALA A 62 -1.58 1.60 1.00
C ALA A 62 -0.75 2.58 0.17
N LEU A 63 -1.33 3.20 -0.85
CA LEU A 63 -0.65 4.20 -1.69
C LEU A 63 -0.24 5.44 -0.88
N ILE A 64 -1.12 5.93 0.00
CA ILE A 64 -0.84 7.05 0.90
C ILE A 64 0.25 6.67 1.92
N CYS A 65 0.25 5.44 2.42
CA CYS A 65 1.30 4.91 3.31
C CYS A 65 2.61 4.58 2.60
N GLN A 66 2.72 4.80 1.29
CA GLN A 66 3.86 4.38 0.47
C GLN A 66 4.12 2.86 0.57
N GLY A 67 3.08 2.06 0.76
CA GLY A 67 3.14 0.61 0.86
C GLY A 67 2.84 -0.10 -0.45
N HIS A 68 3.01 -1.42 -0.43
CA HIS A 68 2.66 -2.31 -1.53
C HIS A 68 1.49 -3.20 -1.11
N VAL A 69 0.71 -3.66 -2.08
CA VAL A 69 -0.52 -4.44 -1.85
C VAL A 69 -0.40 -5.82 -2.49
N LEU A 70 -0.73 -6.84 -1.73
CA LEU A 70 -0.97 -8.19 -2.26
C LEU A 70 -2.47 -8.40 -2.42
N ILE A 71 -2.92 -8.73 -3.62
CA ILE A 71 -4.31 -9.03 -3.93
C ILE A 71 -4.44 -10.54 -4.11
N GLU A 72 -5.06 -11.19 -3.15
CA GLU A 72 -5.26 -12.63 -3.15
C GLU A 72 -6.70 -12.95 -3.53
N ASP A 73 -6.90 -13.39 -4.79
CA ASP A 73 -8.25 -13.56 -5.31
C ASP A 73 -8.27 -14.40 -6.59
N VAL A 74 -9.46 -14.94 -6.92
CA VAL A 74 -9.71 -15.66 -8.16
C VAL A 74 -9.54 -14.76 -9.40
N PRO A 75 -9.29 -15.32 -10.58
CA PRO A 75 -9.25 -14.55 -11.83
C PRO A 75 -10.60 -13.86 -12.14
N GLY A 76 -10.56 -12.74 -12.86
CA GLY A 76 -11.76 -12.09 -13.40
C GLY A 76 -12.47 -11.09 -12.49
N VAL A 77 -12.06 -10.91 -11.23
CA VAL A 77 -12.73 -10.01 -10.27
C VAL A 77 -12.38 -8.51 -10.39
N GLY A 78 -11.62 -8.11 -11.42
CA GLY A 78 -11.34 -6.69 -11.68
C GLY A 78 -10.01 -6.16 -11.14
N LYS A 79 -9.07 -7.02 -10.70
CA LYS A 79 -7.76 -6.63 -10.14
C LYS A 79 -6.98 -5.66 -11.04
N THR A 80 -6.91 -5.95 -12.33
CA THR A 80 -6.23 -5.10 -13.34
C THR A 80 -6.93 -3.75 -13.48
N MET A 81 -8.26 -3.74 -13.42
CA MET A 81 -9.02 -2.50 -13.54
C MET A 81 -8.87 -1.62 -12.31
N LEU A 82 -8.81 -2.21 -11.10
CA LEU A 82 -8.52 -1.47 -9.87
C LEU A 82 -7.17 -0.73 -9.96
N ALA A 83 -6.09 -1.43 -10.34
CA ALA A 83 -4.77 -0.83 -10.46
C ALA A 83 -4.73 0.27 -11.53
N LYS A 84 -5.34 0.02 -12.70
CA LYS A 84 -5.39 0.98 -13.82
C LYS A 84 -6.24 2.20 -13.49
N ALA A 85 -7.39 2.00 -12.84
CA ALA A 85 -8.27 3.10 -12.42
C ALA A 85 -7.60 3.96 -11.33
N THR A 86 -6.97 3.35 -10.34
CA THR A 86 -6.19 4.05 -9.32
C THR A 86 -5.09 4.91 -9.97
N ALA A 87 -4.26 4.32 -10.83
CA ALA A 87 -3.18 5.04 -11.50
C ALA A 87 -3.68 6.24 -12.31
N ARG A 88 -4.78 6.05 -13.07
CA ARG A 88 -5.37 7.10 -13.90
C ARG A 88 -5.96 8.23 -13.05
N SER A 89 -6.61 7.89 -11.93
CA SER A 89 -7.21 8.87 -11.01
C SER A 89 -6.19 9.80 -10.36
N VAL A 90 -4.96 9.30 -10.10
CA VAL A 90 -3.89 10.09 -9.49
C VAL A 90 -2.85 10.59 -10.49
N GLY A 91 -3.04 10.36 -11.79
CA GLY A 91 -2.14 10.81 -12.85
C GLY A 91 -0.76 10.13 -12.82
N CYS A 92 -0.68 8.92 -12.28
CA CYS A 92 0.55 8.15 -12.22
C CYS A 92 0.76 7.28 -13.46
N SER A 93 2.02 7.08 -13.83
CA SER A 93 2.39 6.10 -14.85
C SER A 93 2.03 4.68 -14.39
N PHE A 94 1.48 3.87 -15.30
CA PHE A 94 1.04 2.51 -15.03
C PHE A 94 1.72 1.51 -15.96
N LYS A 95 2.18 0.39 -15.38
CA LYS A 95 2.65 -0.77 -16.13
C LYS A 95 2.07 -2.05 -15.54
N ARG A 96 1.81 -3.04 -16.40
CA ARG A 96 1.43 -4.39 -16.02
C ARG A 96 2.55 -5.35 -16.41
N ILE A 97 2.89 -6.25 -15.50
CA ILE A 97 3.83 -7.35 -15.71
C ILE A 97 3.07 -8.64 -15.48
N GLN A 98 2.93 -9.47 -16.50
CA GLN A 98 2.41 -10.82 -16.35
C GLN A 98 3.57 -11.72 -15.97
N PHE A 99 3.49 -12.36 -14.80
CA PHE A 99 4.50 -13.29 -14.34
C PHE A 99 4.26 -14.66 -14.99
N THR A 100 5.31 -15.20 -15.61
CA THR A 100 5.35 -16.51 -16.28
C THR A 100 6.63 -17.25 -15.88
N PRO A 101 6.70 -18.57 -15.99
CA PRO A 101 7.87 -19.35 -15.59
C PRO A 101 9.16 -18.99 -16.34
N ASP A 102 9.04 -18.46 -17.55
CA ASP A 102 10.14 -18.05 -18.43
C ASP A 102 10.57 -16.59 -18.25
N LEU A 103 9.82 -15.79 -17.46
CA LEU A 103 10.15 -14.38 -17.20
C LEU A 103 11.50 -14.25 -16.47
N LEU A 104 12.40 -13.44 -17.01
CA LEU A 104 13.72 -13.19 -16.43
C LEU A 104 13.70 -11.96 -15.49
N PRO A 105 14.59 -11.86 -14.50
CA PRO A 105 14.78 -10.67 -13.68
C PRO A 105 14.99 -9.39 -14.51
N SER A 106 15.76 -9.47 -15.57
CA SER A 106 16.02 -8.36 -16.50
C SER A 106 14.78 -7.86 -17.25
N ASP A 107 13.78 -8.72 -17.47
CA ASP A 107 12.52 -8.32 -18.08
C ASP A 107 11.70 -7.43 -17.13
N VAL A 108 11.92 -7.58 -15.83
CA VAL A 108 11.28 -6.78 -14.77
C VAL A 108 12.04 -5.48 -14.53
N THR A 109 13.37 -5.56 -14.30
CA THR A 109 14.19 -4.42 -13.85
C THR A 109 14.73 -3.57 -15.00
N GLY A 110 14.90 -4.18 -16.17
CA GLY A 110 15.56 -3.55 -17.33
C GLY A 110 16.96 -4.07 -17.56
N VAL A 111 17.53 -3.63 -18.66
CA VAL A 111 18.83 -4.08 -19.17
C VAL A 111 19.66 -2.90 -19.68
N SER A 112 20.98 -3.02 -19.66
CA SER A 112 21.86 -2.13 -20.40
C SER A 112 22.03 -2.66 -21.82
N VAL A 113 21.78 -1.80 -22.80
CA VAL A 113 21.89 -2.11 -24.22
C VAL A 113 22.99 -1.27 -24.82
N TYR A 114 23.90 -1.88 -25.55
CA TYR A 114 24.95 -1.16 -26.28
C TYR A 114 24.37 -0.39 -27.46
N ASN A 115 24.49 0.93 -27.42
CA ASN A 115 24.08 1.80 -28.51
C ASN A 115 25.24 1.98 -29.51
N GLN A 116 25.12 1.36 -30.67
CA GLN A 116 26.18 1.43 -31.71
C GLN A 116 26.45 2.85 -32.24
N LYS A 117 25.46 3.76 -32.15
CA LYS A 117 25.63 5.14 -32.65
C LYS A 117 26.42 6.01 -31.67
N THR A 118 26.17 5.86 -30.37
CA THR A 118 26.87 6.61 -29.31
C THR A 118 28.08 5.87 -28.76
N GLN A 119 28.24 4.59 -29.09
CA GLN A 119 29.31 3.69 -28.62
C GLN A 119 29.30 3.57 -27.06
N GLU A 120 28.12 3.68 -26.44
CA GLU A 120 27.90 3.63 -25.00
C GLU A 120 26.84 2.62 -24.65
N PHE A 121 26.92 2.08 -23.42
CA PHE A 121 25.84 1.31 -22.82
C PHE A 121 24.74 2.26 -22.30
N GLN A 122 23.52 2.02 -22.71
CA GLN A 122 22.36 2.80 -22.28
C GLN A 122 21.39 1.90 -21.51
N PHE A 123 20.99 2.34 -20.33
CA PHE A 123 19.98 1.64 -19.55
C PHE A 123 18.61 1.76 -20.23
N ARG A 124 18.03 0.61 -20.54
CA ARG A 124 16.65 0.49 -20.97
C ARG A 124 15.82 0.05 -19.78
N ALA A 125 15.05 0.98 -19.21
CA ALA A 125 14.24 0.75 -18.03
C ALA A 125 13.20 -0.37 -18.24
N GLY A 126 13.14 -1.28 -17.30
CA GLY A 126 12.11 -2.30 -17.25
C GLY A 126 10.75 -1.75 -16.76
N PRO A 127 9.67 -2.55 -16.87
CA PRO A 127 8.33 -2.10 -16.50
C PRO A 127 8.17 -1.79 -15.01
N VAL A 128 9.04 -2.30 -14.13
CA VAL A 128 9.02 -1.96 -12.70
C VAL A 128 9.28 -0.49 -12.44
N MET A 129 9.92 0.23 -13.37
CA MET A 129 10.24 1.66 -13.27
C MET A 129 9.02 2.58 -13.52
N ALA A 130 7.80 2.07 -13.38
CA ALA A 130 6.58 2.89 -13.36
C ALA A 130 6.17 3.23 -11.92
N GLN A 131 5.33 4.26 -11.76
CA GLN A 131 4.86 4.70 -10.44
C GLN A 131 3.86 3.71 -9.81
N ILE A 132 2.97 3.13 -10.61
CA ILE A 132 2.06 2.06 -10.19
C ILE A 132 2.28 0.87 -11.10
N VAL A 133 2.67 -0.25 -10.50
CA VAL A 133 2.97 -1.49 -11.20
C VAL A 133 2.03 -2.58 -10.73
N LEU A 134 1.30 -3.17 -11.65
CA LEU A 134 0.54 -4.39 -11.40
C LEU A 134 1.39 -5.60 -11.81
N THR A 135 1.68 -6.48 -10.88
CA THR A 135 2.35 -7.75 -11.16
C THR A 135 1.33 -8.88 -11.04
N ASP A 136 0.88 -9.36 -12.19
CA ASP A 136 -0.13 -10.42 -12.23
C ASP A 136 0.52 -11.79 -12.05
N GLU A 137 -0.10 -12.60 -11.17
CA GLU A 137 0.26 -14.00 -10.90
C GLU A 137 1.74 -14.15 -10.46
N ILE A 138 2.15 -13.35 -9.46
CA ILE A 138 3.56 -13.30 -9.00
C ILE A 138 4.13 -14.67 -8.66
N ASN A 139 3.28 -15.62 -8.21
CA ASN A 139 3.64 -16.99 -7.87
C ASN A 139 3.94 -17.88 -9.08
N ARG A 140 3.74 -17.43 -10.31
CA ARG A 140 4.07 -18.21 -11.54
C ARG A 140 5.53 -18.06 -11.97
N ALA A 141 6.20 -16.94 -11.64
CA ALA A 141 7.60 -16.79 -12.01
C ALA A 141 8.54 -17.48 -11.01
N THR A 142 9.75 -17.75 -11.49
CA THR A 142 10.79 -18.37 -10.67
C THR A 142 11.15 -17.50 -9.44
N PRO A 143 11.63 -18.09 -8.33
CA PRO A 143 12.04 -17.36 -7.14
C PRO A 143 13.07 -16.25 -7.42
N LYS A 144 13.92 -16.43 -8.44
CA LYS A 144 14.91 -15.43 -8.83
C LYS A 144 14.25 -14.17 -9.39
N THR A 145 13.22 -14.32 -10.22
CA THR A 145 12.46 -13.21 -10.79
C THR A 145 11.58 -12.53 -9.74
N GLN A 146 10.95 -13.33 -8.85
CA GLN A 146 10.22 -12.78 -7.71
C GLN A 146 11.13 -11.92 -6.82
N SER A 147 12.34 -12.42 -6.51
CA SER A 147 13.30 -11.69 -5.67
C SER A 147 13.72 -10.36 -6.26
N SER A 148 13.90 -10.24 -7.57
CA SER A 148 14.27 -8.97 -8.21
C SER A 148 13.18 -7.90 -8.08
N LEU A 149 11.90 -8.28 -8.19
CA LEU A 149 10.79 -7.37 -7.93
C LEU A 149 10.74 -6.97 -6.46
N LEU A 150 10.85 -7.94 -5.55
CA LEU A 150 10.74 -7.70 -4.11
C LEU A 150 11.91 -6.88 -3.55
N GLU A 151 13.10 -6.99 -4.16
CA GLU A 151 14.23 -6.11 -3.86
C GLU A 151 13.94 -4.67 -4.31
N ALA A 152 13.45 -4.49 -5.54
CA ALA A 152 13.05 -3.19 -6.04
C ALA A 152 11.95 -2.52 -5.18
N MET A 153 11.02 -3.32 -4.62
CA MET A 153 9.98 -2.84 -3.71
C MET A 153 10.58 -2.34 -2.37
N GLU A 154 11.53 -3.07 -1.80
CA GLU A 154 12.13 -2.76 -0.51
C GLU A 154 13.09 -1.58 -0.61
N GLU A 155 14.07 -1.69 -1.51
CA GLU A 155 15.16 -0.73 -1.66
C GLU A 155 14.75 0.54 -2.43
N ARG A 156 13.59 0.54 -3.09
CA ARG A 156 13.10 1.61 -3.96
C ARG A 156 14.12 2.04 -5.01
N GLN A 157 14.87 1.08 -5.50
CA GLN A 157 15.89 1.22 -6.54
C GLN A 157 16.12 -0.09 -7.25
N VAL A 158 16.73 -0.02 -8.44
CA VAL A 158 17.28 -1.17 -9.15
C VAL A 158 18.73 -0.92 -9.47
N THR A 159 19.57 -1.95 -9.40
CA THR A 159 20.97 -1.88 -9.78
C THR A 159 21.20 -2.74 -11.03
N VAL A 160 21.66 -2.13 -12.11
CA VAL A 160 21.97 -2.80 -13.38
C VAL A 160 23.40 -2.43 -13.77
N ASP A 161 24.24 -3.43 -13.99
CA ASP A 161 25.65 -3.29 -14.35
C ASP A 161 26.42 -2.30 -13.45
N GLY A 162 26.18 -2.39 -12.13
CA GLY A 162 26.84 -1.54 -11.13
C GLY A 162 26.29 -0.12 -11.00
N THR A 163 25.31 0.27 -11.83
CA THR A 163 24.64 1.57 -11.74
C THR A 163 23.29 1.44 -11.07
N THR A 164 23.04 2.29 -10.06
CA THR A 164 21.79 2.30 -9.30
C THR A 164 20.82 3.35 -9.84
N TYR A 165 19.59 2.94 -10.11
CA TYR A 165 18.49 3.76 -10.60
C TYR A 165 17.38 3.80 -9.57
N LEU A 166 17.02 5.00 -9.08
CA LEU A 166 15.94 5.17 -8.09
C LEU A 166 14.57 5.00 -8.73
N MET A 167 13.64 4.42 -7.97
CA MET A 167 12.24 4.32 -8.37
C MET A 167 11.58 5.70 -8.45
N PRO A 168 10.63 5.90 -9.38
CA PRO A 168 9.83 7.12 -9.43
C PRO A 168 8.97 7.26 -8.16
N LYS A 169 8.64 8.50 -7.78
CA LYS A 169 7.74 8.78 -6.65
C LYS A 169 6.40 9.31 -7.16
N PRO A 170 5.27 8.84 -6.61
CA PRO A 170 5.14 7.69 -5.69
C PRO A 170 5.50 6.38 -6.37
N PHE A 171 5.79 5.33 -5.61
CA PHE A 171 6.01 3.98 -6.15
C PHE A 171 5.20 2.96 -5.38
N MET A 172 4.32 2.25 -6.07
CA MET A 172 3.51 1.17 -5.50
C MET A 172 3.44 -0.03 -6.44
N VAL A 173 3.68 -1.21 -5.88
CA VAL A 173 3.41 -2.49 -6.54
C VAL A 173 2.10 -3.06 -5.99
N MET A 174 1.23 -3.46 -6.88
CA MET A 174 0.05 -4.26 -6.61
C MET A 174 0.30 -5.65 -7.20
N ALA A 175 0.62 -6.63 -6.35
CA ALA A 175 0.87 -8.00 -6.80
C ALA A 175 -0.41 -8.82 -6.68
N THR A 176 -0.68 -9.67 -7.66
CA THR A 176 -1.79 -10.61 -7.58
C THR A 176 -1.28 -12.03 -7.36
N GLN A 177 -2.02 -12.80 -6.59
CA GLN A 177 -1.82 -14.22 -6.37
C GLN A 177 -3.16 -14.94 -6.49
N ASN A 178 -3.18 -16.06 -7.18
CA ASN A 178 -4.34 -16.94 -7.22
C ASN A 178 -4.14 -18.06 -6.18
N PRO A 179 -4.96 -18.13 -5.14
CA PRO A 179 -4.80 -19.13 -4.09
C PRO A 179 -5.19 -20.54 -4.51
N ILE A 180 -5.88 -20.70 -5.65
CA ILE A 180 -6.41 -22.01 -6.12
C ILE A 180 -5.42 -22.72 -7.05
N GLU A 181 -4.52 -21.99 -7.69
CA GLU A 181 -3.54 -22.57 -8.61
C GLU A 181 -2.29 -23.06 -7.86
N TYR A 182 -2.16 -24.40 -7.73
CA TYR A 182 -1.00 -25.02 -7.11
C TYR A 182 -0.01 -25.58 -8.15
N GLU A 183 -0.49 -25.98 -9.32
CA GLU A 183 0.33 -26.62 -10.34
C GLU A 183 1.16 -25.59 -11.12
N GLY A 184 2.47 -25.82 -11.22
CA GLY A 184 3.37 -24.90 -11.91
C GLY A 184 3.62 -23.55 -11.22
N THR A 185 3.35 -23.45 -9.91
CA THR A 185 3.56 -22.21 -9.13
C THR A 185 4.74 -22.34 -8.16
N PHE A 186 5.35 -21.20 -7.87
CA PHE A 186 6.37 -21.02 -6.86
C PHE A 186 5.80 -20.10 -5.77
N PRO A 187 5.27 -20.65 -4.67
CA PRO A 187 4.69 -19.83 -3.61
C PRO A 187 5.73 -18.87 -3.04
N LEU A 188 5.30 -17.67 -2.72
CA LEU A 188 6.16 -16.68 -2.06
C LEU A 188 6.49 -17.16 -0.65
N PRO A 189 7.78 -17.21 -0.28
CA PRO A 189 8.16 -17.42 1.11
C PRO A 189 7.57 -16.35 2.03
N GLU A 190 7.28 -16.72 3.26
CA GLU A 190 6.63 -15.83 4.25
C GLU A 190 7.43 -14.54 4.50
N ALA A 191 8.77 -14.63 4.51
CA ALA A 191 9.63 -13.45 4.62
C ALA A 191 9.51 -12.47 3.45
N GLN A 192 9.03 -12.94 2.30
CA GLN A 192 8.76 -12.11 1.13
C GLN A 192 7.36 -11.52 1.19
N LEU A 193 6.38 -12.24 1.72
CA LEU A 193 5.03 -11.73 1.96
C LEU A 193 5.04 -10.56 2.95
N ASP A 194 5.94 -10.54 3.92
CA ASP A 194 6.09 -9.46 4.91
C ASP A 194 6.46 -8.09 4.30
N ARG A 195 6.89 -8.04 3.03
CA ARG A 195 7.16 -6.80 2.29
C ARG A 195 5.89 -6.09 1.81
N PHE A 196 4.79 -6.81 1.68
CA PHE A 196 3.50 -6.20 1.36
C PHE A 196 2.89 -5.56 2.61
N MET A 197 2.44 -4.32 2.51
CA MET A 197 1.82 -3.61 3.62
C MET A 197 0.45 -4.19 3.97
N LEU A 198 -0.37 -4.43 2.95
CA LEU A 198 -1.71 -4.98 3.06
C LEU A 198 -1.88 -6.20 2.17
N ARG A 199 -2.66 -7.17 2.66
CA ARG A 199 -3.25 -8.23 1.86
C ARG A 199 -4.76 -8.03 1.78
N ILE A 200 -5.27 -7.83 0.57
CA ILE A 200 -6.69 -7.56 0.30
C ILE A 200 -7.28 -8.61 -0.66
N SER A 201 -8.60 -8.68 -0.68
CA SER A 201 -9.39 -9.45 -1.64
C SER A 201 -10.55 -8.58 -2.15
N LEU A 202 -10.88 -8.69 -3.42
CA LEU A 202 -12.05 -8.03 -4.00
C LEU A 202 -13.29 -8.92 -3.89
N GLY A 203 -13.10 -10.23 -4.07
CA GLY A 203 -14.18 -11.20 -4.14
C GLY A 203 -15.13 -10.98 -5.33
N HIS A 204 -16.08 -11.87 -5.53
CA HIS A 204 -17.12 -11.70 -6.54
C HIS A 204 -18.04 -10.52 -6.20
N PRO A 205 -18.56 -9.80 -7.20
CA PRO A 205 -19.58 -8.77 -6.98
C PRO A 205 -20.88 -9.40 -6.47
N SER A 206 -21.73 -8.60 -5.84
CA SER A 206 -23.12 -9.01 -5.58
C SER A 206 -23.91 -9.09 -6.87
N ALA A 207 -25.04 -9.79 -6.88
CA ALA A 207 -25.88 -9.88 -8.08
C ALA A 207 -26.34 -8.49 -8.58
N GLU A 208 -26.62 -7.58 -7.66
CA GLU A 208 -26.99 -6.19 -7.99
C GLU A 208 -25.84 -5.42 -8.64
N ASP A 209 -24.62 -5.58 -8.06
CA ASP A 209 -23.43 -4.93 -8.62
C ASP A 209 -23.04 -5.53 -9.97
N GLU A 210 -23.25 -6.83 -10.17
CA GLU A 210 -22.99 -7.48 -11.46
C GLU A 210 -23.91 -6.94 -12.56
N ILE A 211 -25.20 -6.71 -12.27
CA ILE A 211 -26.12 -6.02 -13.19
C ILE A 211 -25.60 -4.60 -13.50
N ARG A 212 -25.19 -3.84 -12.49
CA ARG A 212 -24.63 -2.49 -12.68
C ARG A 212 -23.36 -2.51 -13.54
N ILE A 213 -22.53 -3.55 -13.40
CA ILE A 213 -21.33 -3.74 -14.23
C ILE A 213 -21.74 -3.96 -15.69
N LEU A 214 -22.74 -4.82 -15.97
CA LEU A 214 -23.24 -5.05 -17.31
C LEU A 214 -23.77 -3.76 -17.95
N ASP A 215 -24.62 -3.02 -17.23
CA ASP A 215 -25.17 -1.75 -17.70
C ASP A 215 -24.08 -0.73 -18.00
N SER A 216 -23.05 -0.64 -17.14
CA SER A 216 -21.97 0.34 -17.28
C SER A 216 -21.10 0.12 -18.51
N GLN A 217 -21.05 -1.13 -19.02
CA GLN A 217 -20.22 -1.53 -20.17
C GLN A 217 -20.98 -1.62 -21.50
N GLN A 218 -22.28 -1.28 -21.51
CA GLN A 218 -23.13 -1.42 -22.69
C GLN A 218 -22.56 -0.69 -23.93
N PHE A 219 -22.00 0.49 -23.79
CA PHE A 219 -21.52 1.30 -24.93
C PHE A 219 -20.01 1.49 -24.96
N SER A 220 -19.36 1.58 -23.82
CA SER A 220 -17.91 1.79 -23.70
C SER A 220 -17.44 1.39 -22.32
N HIS A 221 -16.18 0.95 -22.23
CA HIS A 221 -15.62 0.55 -20.93
C HIS A 221 -15.46 1.77 -20.00
N PRO A 222 -15.96 1.74 -18.74
CA PRO A 222 -15.93 2.87 -17.81
C PRO A 222 -14.53 3.47 -17.61
N ILE A 223 -13.47 2.64 -17.70
CA ILE A 223 -12.07 3.09 -17.59
C ILE A 223 -11.72 4.19 -18.59
N GLU A 224 -12.38 4.25 -19.75
CA GLU A 224 -12.09 5.25 -20.77
C GLU A 224 -12.64 6.62 -20.39
N LYS A 225 -13.68 6.64 -19.57
CA LYS A 225 -14.40 7.85 -19.14
C LYS A 225 -13.77 8.56 -17.95
N ILE A 226 -13.11 7.80 -17.04
CA ILE A 226 -12.45 8.41 -15.88
C ILE A 226 -11.23 9.22 -16.30
N ALA A 227 -11.02 10.36 -15.63
CA ALA A 227 -9.88 11.24 -15.83
C ALA A 227 -9.04 11.33 -14.56
N GLN A 228 -7.91 12.00 -14.63
CA GLN A 228 -7.13 12.36 -13.45
C GLN A 228 -7.95 13.34 -12.60
N VAL A 229 -8.11 13.02 -11.30
CA VAL A 229 -8.82 13.85 -10.32
C VAL A 229 -7.90 14.44 -9.25
N VAL A 230 -6.72 13.83 -9.05
CA VAL A 230 -5.69 14.28 -8.11
C VAL A 230 -4.34 14.26 -8.81
N SER A 231 -3.51 15.26 -8.56
CA SER A 231 -2.15 15.32 -9.08
C SER A 231 -1.17 14.50 -8.23
N VAL A 232 -0.06 14.09 -8.83
CA VAL A 232 1.04 13.43 -8.12
C VAL A 232 1.54 14.28 -6.95
N ASN A 233 1.61 15.60 -7.12
CA ASN A 233 2.07 16.52 -6.05
C ASN A 233 1.10 16.55 -4.86
N GLU A 234 -0.23 16.57 -5.10
CA GLU A 234 -1.24 16.47 -4.03
C GLU A 234 -1.10 15.14 -3.29
N LEU A 235 -0.90 14.04 -4.00
CA LEU A 235 -0.68 12.73 -3.38
C LEU A 235 0.59 12.68 -2.54
N LEU A 236 1.71 13.23 -3.05
CA LEU A 236 2.97 13.31 -2.28
C LEU A 236 2.82 14.19 -1.04
N ALA A 237 2.08 15.29 -1.12
CA ALA A 237 1.77 16.13 0.03
C ALA A 237 0.94 15.36 1.08
N ALA A 238 -0.07 14.59 0.66
CA ALA A 238 -0.86 13.74 1.55
C ALA A 238 0.01 12.67 2.24
N GLN A 239 0.97 12.07 1.53
CA GLN A 239 1.94 11.11 2.09
C GLN A 239 2.83 11.72 3.19
N GLU A 240 3.15 13.00 3.11
CA GLU A 240 3.89 13.70 4.17
C GLU A 240 2.96 14.12 5.32
N GLU A 241 1.73 14.52 5.02
CA GLU A 241 0.75 15.00 6.01
C GLU A 241 0.37 13.91 7.02
N ILE A 242 0.17 12.66 6.58
CA ILE A 242 -0.19 11.55 7.48
C ILE A 242 0.85 11.29 8.57
N LYS A 243 2.11 11.65 8.36
CA LYS A 243 3.18 11.48 9.34
C LYS A 243 2.98 12.36 10.59
N ASN A 244 2.19 13.42 10.47
CA ASN A 244 1.88 14.35 11.56
C ASN A 244 0.66 13.92 12.39
N ILE A 245 -0.06 12.85 11.98
CA ILE A 245 -1.18 12.31 12.74
C ILE A 245 -0.68 11.75 14.07
N TYR A 246 -1.25 12.24 15.17
CA TYR A 246 -0.83 11.86 16.51
C TYR A 246 -1.22 10.41 16.84
N VAL A 247 -0.30 9.69 17.44
CA VAL A 247 -0.56 8.34 17.97
C VAL A 247 -0.20 8.32 19.45
N ASP A 248 -1.20 8.14 20.29
CA ASP A 248 -1.03 8.10 21.74
C ASP A 248 -0.12 6.93 22.15
N PRO A 249 0.71 7.08 23.21
CA PRO A 249 1.50 5.97 23.75
C PRO A 249 0.68 4.70 24.03
N SER A 250 -0.52 4.83 24.57
CA SER A 250 -1.40 3.68 24.86
C SER A 250 -1.83 2.94 23.59
N VAL A 251 -2.04 3.64 22.47
CA VAL A 251 -2.33 3.03 21.17
C VAL A 251 -1.09 2.32 20.61
N LYS A 252 0.11 2.88 20.81
CA LYS A 252 1.37 2.20 20.43
C LYS A 252 1.58 0.92 21.23
N GLU A 253 1.32 0.96 22.55
CA GLU A 253 1.36 -0.22 23.40
C GLU A 253 0.34 -1.28 22.95
N TYR A 254 -0.86 -0.87 22.57
CA TYR A 254 -1.88 -1.75 22.01
C TYR A 254 -1.44 -2.43 20.71
N ILE A 255 -0.85 -1.68 19.77
CA ILE A 255 -0.28 -2.24 18.53
C ILE A 255 0.78 -3.30 18.86
N VAL A 256 1.69 -2.99 19.78
CA VAL A 256 2.75 -3.93 20.19
C VAL A 256 2.16 -5.16 20.89
N ALA A 257 1.14 -4.98 21.74
CA ALA A 257 0.45 -6.07 22.42
C ALA A 257 -0.23 -7.02 21.41
N LEU A 258 -0.91 -6.50 20.40
CA LEU A 258 -1.51 -7.30 19.33
C LEU A 258 -0.45 -8.13 18.60
N VAL A 259 0.65 -7.52 18.18
CA VAL A 259 1.73 -8.22 17.46
C VAL A 259 2.39 -9.28 18.37
N ASN A 260 2.63 -8.98 19.65
CA ASN A 260 3.17 -9.94 20.60
C ASN A 260 2.19 -11.11 20.87
N ALA A 261 0.89 -10.83 20.93
CA ALA A 261 -0.12 -11.87 21.06
C ALA A 261 -0.09 -12.85 19.89
N THR A 262 0.17 -12.37 18.64
CA THR A 262 0.35 -13.30 17.51
C THR A 262 1.56 -14.21 17.70
N ARG A 263 2.64 -13.75 18.36
CA ARG A 263 3.87 -14.54 18.62
C ARG A 263 3.69 -15.56 19.75
N ALA A 264 2.83 -15.24 20.69
CA ALA A 264 2.55 -16.09 21.85
C ALA A 264 1.38 -17.07 21.63
N HIS A 265 0.68 -16.98 20.51
CA HIS A 265 -0.51 -17.78 20.23
C HIS A 265 -0.14 -19.26 20.03
N PRO A 266 -0.85 -20.22 20.67
CA PRO A 266 -0.49 -21.65 20.63
C PRO A 266 -0.55 -22.28 19.24
N ASP A 267 -1.41 -21.76 18.38
CA ASP A 267 -1.62 -22.23 17.01
C ASP A 267 -0.69 -21.57 15.98
N VAL A 268 0.22 -20.70 16.42
CA VAL A 268 1.16 -19.99 15.56
C VAL A 268 2.54 -20.64 15.63
N TYR A 269 3.11 -20.92 14.47
CA TYR A 269 4.51 -21.34 14.33
C TYR A 269 5.44 -20.12 14.30
N LEU A 270 5.06 -19.06 13.56
CA LEU A 270 5.80 -17.80 13.52
C LEU A 270 4.79 -16.64 13.49
N GLY A 271 4.86 -15.77 14.50
CA GLY A 271 4.02 -14.57 14.59
C GLY A 271 4.58 -13.39 13.78
N ALA A 272 3.81 -12.32 13.72
CA ALA A 272 4.15 -11.15 12.92
C ALA A 272 5.47 -10.50 13.37
N SER A 273 6.25 -10.03 12.39
CA SER A 273 7.51 -9.31 12.58
C SER A 273 7.25 -7.85 13.07
N PRO A 274 8.28 -7.07 13.45
CA PRO A 274 8.15 -5.64 13.71
C PRO A 274 7.57 -4.84 12.53
N ARG A 275 7.65 -5.35 11.29
CA ARG A 275 6.98 -4.76 10.13
C ARG A 275 5.46 -4.78 10.29
N GLY A 276 4.89 -5.77 10.98
CA GLY A 276 3.47 -5.78 11.35
C GLY A 276 3.10 -4.60 12.25
N SER A 277 3.91 -4.31 13.29
CA SER A 277 3.69 -3.14 14.15
C SER A 277 3.80 -1.82 13.36
N LEU A 278 4.82 -1.67 12.51
CA LEU A 278 4.98 -0.50 11.66
C LEU A 278 3.86 -0.38 10.62
N GLY A 279 3.37 -1.51 10.11
CA GLY A 279 2.23 -1.57 9.22
C GLY A 279 0.98 -1.01 9.88
N LEU A 280 0.59 -1.52 11.05
CA LEU A 280 -0.56 -1.05 11.83
C LEU A 280 -0.43 0.43 12.21
N TYR A 281 0.77 0.85 12.62
CA TYR A 281 1.04 2.24 13.00
C TYR A 281 0.78 3.20 11.82
N ARG A 282 1.39 2.94 10.66
CA ARG A 282 1.27 3.79 9.47
C ARG A 282 -0.12 3.76 8.86
N THR A 283 -0.71 2.59 8.76
CA THR A 283 -2.06 2.44 8.21
C THR A 283 -3.12 3.04 9.14
N GLY A 284 -2.93 2.94 10.45
CA GLY A 284 -3.77 3.63 11.43
C GLY A 284 -3.73 5.15 11.30
N GLN A 285 -2.53 5.75 11.11
CA GLN A 285 -2.39 7.18 10.83
C GLN A 285 -3.11 7.58 9.54
N ALA A 286 -2.94 6.83 8.46
CA ALA A 286 -3.61 7.11 7.20
C ALA A 286 -5.13 6.99 7.30
N LEU A 287 -5.64 5.97 8.00
CA LEU A 287 -7.08 5.78 8.19
C LEU A 287 -7.69 6.90 9.04
N ALA A 288 -7.00 7.36 10.08
CA ALA A 288 -7.42 8.51 10.87
C ALA A 288 -7.52 9.78 10.01
N ALA A 289 -6.50 10.05 9.16
CA ALA A 289 -6.50 11.18 8.23
C ALA A 289 -7.63 11.10 7.19
N ILE A 290 -7.87 9.92 6.61
CA ILE A 290 -8.99 9.67 5.68
C ILE A 290 -10.33 9.97 6.37
N ARG A 291 -10.45 9.65 7.65
CA ARG A 291 -11.63 9.95 8.49
C ARG A 291 -11.62 11.34 9.11
N ASN A 292 -10.79 12.25 8.59
CA ASN A 292 -10.65 13.65 9.03
C ASN A 292 -10.36 13.80 10.53
N ARG A 293 -9.46 12.97 11.07
CA ARG A 293 -8.98 13.05 12.46
C ARG A 293 -7.46 13.26 12.47
N ASP A 294 -6.98 14.01 13.45
CA ASP A 294 -5.56 14.29 13.68
C ASP A 294 -4.93 13.34 14.71
N TYR A 295 -5.68 12.34 15.14
CA TYR A 295 -5.22 11.30 16.06
C TYR A 295 -5.80 9.93 15.71
N VAL A 296 -5.03 8.89 16.05
CA VAL A 296 -5.40 7.48 15.86
C VAL A 296 -6.18 6.97 17.08
N ILE A 297 -7.24 6.21 16.83
CA ILE A 297 -7.99 5.49 17.87
C ILE A 297 -7.78 3.98 17.71
N PRO A 298 -7.99 3.18 18.79
CA PRO A 298 -7.84 1.72 18.73
C PRO A 298 -8.69 1.05 17.64
N ASP A 299 -9.85 1.60 17.34
CA ASP A 299 -10.74 1.05 16.32
C ASP A 299 -10.15 1.17 14.88
N ASP A 300 -9.27 2.16 14.62
CA ASP A 300 -8.55 2.23 13.36
C ASP A 300 -7.57 1.06 13.21
N ILE A 301 -6.92 0.68 14.30
CA ILE A 301 -5.99 -0.44 14.34
C ILE A 301 -6.74 -1.77 14.15
N LYS A 302 -7.88 -1.94 14.83
CA LYS A 302 -8.73 -3.14 14.69
C LYS A 302 -9.22 -3.31 13.25
N ALA A 303 -9.70 -2.22 12.64
CA ALA A 303 -10.25 -2.23 11.28
C ALA A 303 -9.23 -2.67 10.21
N LEU A 304 -7.93 -2.62 10.52
CA LEU A 304 -6.84 -2.93 9.59
C LEU A 304 -6.04 -4.16 9.98
N ALA A 305 -6.32 -4.72 11.17
CA ALA A 305 -5.49 -5.80 11.71
C ALA A 305 -5.46 -7.05 10.83
N GLN A 306 -6.60 -7.40 10.23
CA GLN A 306 -6.71 -8.56 9.34
C GLN A 306 -5.82 -8.40 8.10
N GLU A 307 -5.94 -7.27 7.41
CA GLU A 307 -5.21 -7.01 6.17
C GLU A 307 -3.72 -6.80 6.41
N VAL A 308 -3.34 -6.29 7.58
CA VAL A 308 -1.93 -6.05 7.94
C VAL A 308 -1.27 -7.28 8.52
N LEU A 309 -1.94 -8.07 9.37
CA LEU A 309 -1.28 -9.13 10.14
C LEU A 309 -1.47 -10.54 9.56
N ALA A 310 -2.61 -10.84 8.92
CA ALA A 310 -2.93 -12.22 8.58
C ALA A 310 -1.92 -12.88 7.62
N HIS A 311 -1.30 -12.12 6.71
CA HIS A 311 -0.27 -12.65 5.81
C HIS A 311 1.14 -12.70 6.44
N ARG A 312 1.27 -12.27 7.69
CA ARG A 312 2.50 -12.27 8.50
C ARG A 312 2.52 -13.34 9.60
N VAL A 313 1.43 -14.09 9.71
CA VAL A 313 1.26 -15.15 10.71
C VAL A 313 1.33 -16.50 10.02
N ILE A 314 2.28 -17.33 10.44
CA ILE A 314 2.42 -18.72 9.97
C ILE A 314 1.74 -19.62 10.97
N VAL A 315 0.67 -20.26 10.54
CA VAL A 315 -0.10 -21.20 11.33
C VAL A 315 0.70 -22.49 11.52
N SER A 316 0.68 -23.08 12.73
CA SER A 316 1.35 -24.34 13.03
C SER A 316 0.76 -25.50 12.22
N PRO A 317 1.54 -26.53 11.88
CA PRO A 317 1.03 -27.69 11.14
C PRO A 317 -0.17 -28.37 11.81
N SER A 318 -0.15 -28.48 13.14
CA SER A 318 -1.23 -29.06 13.92
C SER A 318 -2.54 -28.24 13.84
N ALA A 319 -2.45 -26.92 13.81
CA ALA A 319 -3.59 -26.04 13.66
C ALA A 319 -4.15 -26.07 12.23
N ARG A 320 -3.30 -26.15 11.21
CA ARG A 320 -3.73 -26.31 9.81
C ARG A 320 -4.56 -27.58 9.59
N ILE A 321 -4.18 -28.69 10.24
CA ILE A 321 -4.96 -29.94 10.18
C ILE A 321 -6.38 -29.73 10.77
N ARG A 322 -6.54 -28.81 11.74
CA ARG A 322 -7.82 -28.42 12.35
C ARG A 322 -8.56 -27.36 11.53
N ASN A 323 -8.09 -26.99 10.33
CA ASN A 323 -8.61 -25.92 9.48
C ASN A 323 -8.59 -24.53 10.17
N VAL A 324 -7.66 -24.30 11.09
CA VAL A 324 -7.42 -22.95 11.64
C VAL A 324 -6.59 -22.17 10.62
N ASP A 325 -7.04 -20.99 10.25
CA ASP A 325 -6.35 -20.08 9.36
C ASP A 325 -5.78 -18.86 10.09
N ALA A 326 -4.93 -18.11 9.42
CA ALA A 326 -4.29 -16.92 10.01
C ALA A 326 -5.29 -15.80 10.32
N ARG A 327 -6.42 -15.73 9.60
CA ARG A 327 -7.46 -14.71 9.87
C ARG A 327 -8.20 -15.01 11.15
N ALA A 328 -8.55 -16.28 11.40
CA ALA A 328 -9.16 -16.69 12.66
C ALA A 328 -8.25 -16.38 13.85
N ILE A 329 -6.93 -16.65 13.73
CA ILE A 329 -5.96 -16.32 14.79
C ILE A 329 -5.90 -14.81 15.05
N VAL A 330 -5.86 -13.97 14.00
CA VAL A 330 -5.85 -12.51 14.19
C VAL A 330 -7.16 -12.04 14.86
N GLU A 331 -8.28 -12.64 14.53
CA GLU A 331 -9.56 -12.33 15.19
C GLU A 331 -9.55 -12.70 16.68
N GLU A 332 -9.06 -13.89 17.03
CA GLU A 332 -8.90 -14.30 18.44
C GLU A 332 -7.95 -13.37 19.20
N VAL A 333 -6.85 -12.93 18.57
CA VAL A 333 -5.92 -11.96 19.15
C VAL A 333 -6.62 -10.61 19.39
N LEU A 334 -7.41 -10.13 18.45
CA LEU A 334 -8.18 -8.87 18.61
C LEU A 334 -9.19 -8.94 19.77
N GLN A 335 -9.77 -10.11 20.02
CA GLN A 335 -10.70 -10.34 21.12
C GLN A 335 -10.00 -10.48 22.47
N SER A 336 -8.78 -11.06 22.49
CA SER A 336 -8.04 -11.35 23.73
C SER A 336 -7.25 -10.14 24.26
N VAL A 337 -6.78 -9.24 23.40
CA VAL A 337 -5.97 -8.09 23.82
C VAL A 337 -6.87 -6.93 24.24
N PRO A 338 -6.76 -6.44 25.51
CA PRO A 338 -7.61 -5.37 26.01
C PRO A 338 -7.37 -4.05 25.28
N VAL A 339 -8.45 -3.36 24.94
CA VAL A 339 -8.40 -2.05 24.29
C VAL A 339 -8.00 -0.98 25.31
N PRO A 340 -7.10 -0.03 24.96
CA PRO A 340 -6.75 1.10 25.83
C PRO A 340 -7.99 1.87 26.26
N GLY A 341 -8.09 2.19 27.56
CA GLY A 341 -9.23 2.91 28.14
C GLY A 341 -10.47 2.08 28.42
N SER A 342 -10.52 0.80 28.03
CA SER A 342 -11.55 -0.10 28.51
C SER A 342 -11.30 -0.38 30.00
N ARG A 343 -12.21 0.05 30.89
CA ARG A 343 -12.19 -0.39 32.29
C ARG A 343 -12.46 -1.90 32.26
N VAL A 344 -11.45 -2.71 32.53
CA VAL A 344 -11.65 -4.10 32.90
C VAL A 344 -12.55 -4.03 34.16
N ARG A 345 -13.84 -4.33 34.03
CA ARG A 345 -14.68 -4.57 35.23
C ARG A 345 -14.12 -5.82 35.88
N PRO A 346 -13.77 -5.75 37.16
CA PRO A 346 -13.28 -6.90 37.93
C PRO A 346 -14.29 -8.03 37.98
#